data_ac507190c8fee5a6aa7eae7cc058cce1
#
_entry.id   ac507190c8fee5a6aa7eae7cc058cce1
#
_cell.length_a   1.000
_cell.length_b   1.000
_cell.length_c   1.000
_cell.angle_alpha   90.00
_cell.angle_beta   90.00
_cell.angle_gamma   90.00
#
_symmetry.space_group_name_H-M   'P 1'
#
loop_
_entity.id
_entity.type
_entity.pdbx_description
1 polymer ?
#
loop_
_entity_poly.entity_id
_entity_poly.type
_entity_poly.pdbx_seq_one_letter_code
_entity_poly.pdbx_strand_id
1 'polypeptide(L)'
;LLRNSKDWKAAFDVLAAGNQRYSGDPDLLYEQAMMAEKIDRTDEMEKLLRAVIQLKPDNAHAHNALGYSLADRRQRLPEAKQLIKRALELAPGDPFITDSLGWVEYRMGNHAEAIRVLRGAYVSRPDPEIAAHLGEVLWADGQRDEARRVWAEARSRDAGNDVLRETLARLRVDL
;
A
#
# COMPACT_ATOMS: atom_id res chain seq x y z
N LEU A 1 12.61 2.21 -18.57
CA LEU A 1 12.18 3.30 -19.45
C LEU A 1 10.65 3.50 -19.39
N LEU A 2 9.84 2.47 -19.68
CA LEU A 2 8.37 2.54 -19.68
C LEU A 2 7.80 2.91 -18.31
N ARG A 3 8.40 2.41 -17.21
CA ARG A 3 8.01 2.72 -15.83
C ARG A 3 8.17 4.21 -15.52
N ASN A 4 9.23 4.83 -16.03
CA ASN A 4 9.49 6.26 -15.83
C ASN A 4 8.57 7.16 -16.67
N SER A 5 8.07 6.66 -17.81
CA SER A 5 7.10 7.39 -18.66
C SER A 5 5.64 7.24 -18.24
N LYS A 6 5.37 6.52 -17.12
CA LYS A 6 4.03 6.17 -16.64
C LYS A 6 3.21 5.35 -17.66
N ASP A 7 3.85 4.70 -18.61
CA ASP A 7 3.19 3.76 -19.53
C ASP A 7 3.09 2.37 -18.86
N TRP A 8 2.24 2.30 -17.87
CA TRP A 8 2.08 1.10 -17.05
C TRP A 8 1.56 -0.10 -17.81
N LYS A 9 0.71 0.13 -18.83
CA LYS A 9 0.18 -0.96 -19.65
C LYS A 9 1.28 -1.58 -20.52
N ALA A 10 2.07 -0.78 -21.20
CA ALA A 10 3.19 -1.29 -21.99
C ALA A 10 4.23 -1.99 -21.09
N ALA A 11 4.50 -1.47 -19.90
CA ALA A 11 5.37 -2.13 -18.93
C ALA A 11 4.80 -3.48 -18.51
N PHE A 12 3.50 -3.56 -18.23
CA PHE A 12 2.82 -4.82 -17.91
C PHE A 12 2.95 -5.84 -19.04
N ASP A 13 2.69 -5.43 -20.28
CA ASP A 13 2.74 -6.33 -21.46
C ASP A 13 4.16 -6.87 -21.71
N VAL A 14 5.20 -6.04 -21.50
CA VAL A 14 6.61 -6.46 -21.60
C VAL A 14 6.96 -7.48 -20.50
N LEU A 15 6.53 -7.23 -19.26
CA LEU A 15 6.76 -8.14 -18.15
C LEU A 15 6.00 -9.46 -18.32
N ALA A 16 4.77 -9.41 -18.84
CA ALA A 16 3.99 -10.61 -19.16
C ALA A 16 4.69 -11.48 -20.19
N ALA A 17 5.24 -10.89 -21.27
CA ALA A 17 6.03 -11.60 -22.26
C ALA A 17 7.33 -12.16 -21.67
N GLY A 18 8.00 -11.41 -20.80
CA GLY A 18 9.17 -11.87 -20.05
C GLY A 18 8.87 -13.09 -19.18
N ASN A 19 7.76 -13.06 -18.45
CA ASN A 19 7.33 -14.16 -17.58
C ASN A 19 6.95 -15.43 -18.35
N GLN A 20 6.44 -15.31 -19.59
CA GLN A 20 6.22 -16.46 -20.47
C GLN A 20 7.54 -17.10 -20.90
N ARG A 21 8.58 -16.31 -21.08
CA ARG A 21 9.91 -16.78 -21.51
C ARG A 21 10.76 -17.31 -20.36
N TYR A 22 10.63 -16.68 -19.18
CA TYR A 22 11.38 -17.01 -17.95
C TYR A 22 10.40 -17.39 -16.85
N SER A 23 9.58 -18.42 -17.10
CA SER A 23 8.54 -18.87 -16.17
C SER A 23 9.12 -19.23 -14.80
N GLY A 24 8.52 -18.67 -13.75
CA GLY A 24 8.90 -18.95 -12.37
C GLY A 24 9.93 -18.01 -11.76
N ASP A 25 10.27 -16.90 -12.44
CA ASP A 25 11.07 -15.83 -11.81
C ASP A 25 10.18 -14.97 -10.88
N PRO A 26 10.34 -15.07 -9.56
CA PRO A 26 9.49 -14.34 -8.62
C PRO A 26 9.66 -12.81 -8.71
N ASP A 27 10.82 -12.31 -9.10
CA ASP A 27 11.05 -10.87 -9.19
C ASP A 27 10.30 -10.29 -10.41
N LEU A 28 10.30 -10.99 -11.54
CA LEU A 28 9.51 -10.60 -12.71
C LEU A 28 8.00 -10.70 -12.46
N LEU A 29 7.56 -11.72 -11.75
CA LEU A 29 6.15 -11.87 -11.36
C LEU A 29 5.71 -10.74 -10.43
N TYR A 30 6.55 -10.36 -9.48
CA TYR A 30 6.28 -9.25 -8.57
C TYR A 30 6.18 -7.92 -9.32
N GLU A 31 7.12 -7.61 -10.21
CA GLU A 31 7.09 -6.38 -11.01
C GLU A 31 5.84 -6.33 -11.92
N GLN A 32 5.45 -7.46 -12.50
CA GLN A 32 4.21 -7.55 -13.28
C GLN A 32 2.98 -7.29 -12.41
N ALA A 33 2.95 -7.81 -11.18
CA ALA A 33 1.87 -7.55 -10.23
C ALA A 33 1.75 -6.06 -9.89
N MET A 34 2.88 -5.37 -9.70
CA MET A 34 2.88 -3.92 -9.44
C MET A 34 2.39 -3.12 -10.65
N MET A 35 2.67 -3.57 -11.87
CA MET A 35 2.10 -2.94 -13.07
C MET A 35 0.60 -3.23 -13.22
N ALA A 36 0.15 -4.44 -12.86
CA ALA A 36 -1.27 -4.79 -12.81
C ALA A 36 -2.06 -3.87 -11.87
N GLU A 37 -1.49 -3.54 -10.70
CA GLU A 37 -2.06 -2.56 -9.77
C GLU A 37 -2.26 -1.20 -10.44
N LYS A 38 -1.24 -0.69 -11.13
CA LYS A 38 -1.26 0.63 -11.79
C LYS A 38 -2.28 0.76 -12.92
N ILE A 39 -2.71 -0.35 -13.50
CA ILE A 39 -3.72 -0.41 -14.56
C ILE A 39 -5.05 -1.01 -14.08
N ASP A 40 -5.24 -1.07 -12.77
CA ASP A 40 -6.46 -1.53 -12.10
C ASP A 40 -6.88 -2.99 -12.44
N ARG A 41 -5.88 -3.84 -12.74
CA ARG A 41 -6.08 -5.28 -12.94
C ARG A 41 -5.87 -6.04 -11.64
N THR A 42 -6.73 -5.80 -10.67
CA THR A 42 -6.56 -6.29 -9.29
C THR A 42 -6.61 -7.82 -9.18
N ASP A 43 -7.40 -8.51 -10.01
CA ASP A 43 -7.46 -9.98 -10.01
C ASP A 43 -6.15 -10.60 -10.53
N GLU A 44 -5.56 -10.01 -11.56
CA GLU A 44 -4.25 -10.42 -12.06
C GLU A 44 -3.14 -10.12 -11.06
N MET A 45 -3.16 -8.96 -10.41
CA MET A 45 -2.25 -8.62 -9.32
C MET A 45 -2.29 -9.69 -8.22
N GLU A 46 -3.48 -10.03 -7.73
CA GLU A 46 -3.65 -11.05 -6.69
C GLU A 46 -3.07 -12.40 -7.12
N LYS A 47 -3.41 -12.87 -8.32
CA LYS A 47 -2.90 -14.13 -8.86
C LYS A 47 -1.37 -14.16 -8.92
N LEU A 48 -0.76 -13.09 -9.42
CA LEU A 48 0.69 -12.95 -9.53
C LEU A 48 1.37 -12.93 -8.16
N LEU A 49 0.83 -12.16 -7.20
CA LEU A 49 1.39 -12.09 -5.85
C LEU A 49 1.29 -13.43 -5.11
N ARG A 50 0.20 -14.18 -5.28
CA ARG A 50 0.08 -15.53 -4.72
C ARG A 50 1.12 -16.48 -5.32
N ALA A 51 1.41 -16.37 -6.61
CA ALA A 51 2.49 -17.13 -7.23
C ALA A 51 3.86 -16.77 -6.66
N VAL A 52 4.14 -15.48 -6.45
CA VAL A 52 5.38 -15.02 -5.81
C VAL A 52 5.51 -15.61 -4.40
N ILE A 53 4.45 -15.58 -3.60
CA ILE A 53 4.45 -16.12 -2.22
C ILE A 53 4.70 -17.64 -2.23
N GLN A 54 4.18 -18.38 -3.21
CA GLN A 54 4.46 -19.81 -3.33
C GLN A 54 5.93 -20.10 -3.68
N LEU A 55 6.52 -19.30 -4.56
CA LEU A 55 7.92 -19.44 -4.97
C LEU A 55 8.91 -18.93 -3.92
N LYS A 56 8.55 -17.87 -3.23
CA LYS A 56 9.34 -17.17 -2.19
C LYS A 56 8.45 -16.87 -0.96
N PRO A 57 8.21 -17.85 -0.07
CA PRO A 57 7.35 -17.64 1.11
C PRO A 57 7.88 -16.61 2.10
N ASP A 58 9.15 -16.25 2.02
CA ASP A 58 9.83 -15.24 2.83
C ASP A 58 9.89 -13.84 2.19
N ASN A 59 9.21 -13.65 1.06
CA ASN A 59 9.13 -12.32 0.42
C ASN A 59 8.13 -11.43 1.17
N ALA A 60 8.64 -10.58 2.08
CA ALA A 60 7.82 -9.66 2.87
C ALA A 60 6.99 -8.71 2.02
N HIS A 61 7.57 -8.20 0.92
CA HIS A 61 6.89 -7.24 0.05
C HIS A 61 5.69 -7.85 -0.68
N ALA A 62 5.77 -9.11 -1.09
CA ALA A 62 4.65 -9.79 -1.73
C ALA A 62 3.48 -10.03 -0.76
N HIS A 63 3.77 -10.46 0.47
CA HIS A 63 2.76 -10.58 1.53
C HIS A 63 2.11 -9.22 1.84
N ASN A 64 2.91 -8.17 1.96
CA ASN A 64 2.42 -6.83 2.24
C ASN A 64 1.57 -6.28 1.09
N ALA A 65 2.03 -6.39 -0.15
CA ALA A 65 1.31 -5.87 -1.32
C ALA A 65 -0.06 -6.55 -1.48
N LEU A 66 -0.13 -7.88 -1.30
CA LEU A 66 -1.39 -8.60 -1.36
C LEU A 66 -2.31 -8.20 -0.20
N GLY A 67 -1.79 -8.16 1.01
CA GLY A 67 -2.56 -7.78 2.20
C GLY A 67 -3.09 -6.36 2.11
N TYR A 68 -2.27 -5.40 1.69
CA TYR A 68 -2.69 -4.02 1.49
C TYR A 68 -3.77 -3.89 0.41
N SER A 69 -3.59 -4.54 -0.74
CA SER A 69 -4.59 -4.52 -1.83
C SER A 69 -5.95 -5.06 -1.38
N LEU A 70 -5.98 -6.16 -0.64
CA LEU A 70 -7.20 -6.71 -0.07
C LEU A 70 -7.84 -5.75 0.94
N ALA A 71 -7.05 -5.16 1.84
CA ALA A 71 -7.53 -4.20 2.84
C ALA A 71 -8.11 -2.95 2.17
N ASP A 72 -7.43 -2.40 1.19
CA ASP A 72 -7.88 -1.19 0.49
C ASP A 72 -9.21 -1.39 -0.23
N ARG A 73 -9.40 -2.54 -0.83
CA ARG A 73 -10.65 -2.96 -1.47
C ARG A 73 -11.72 -3.48 -0.49
N ARG A 74 -11.44 -3.50 0.81
CA ARG A 74 -12.31 -4.05 1.87
C ARG A 74 -12.73 -5.50 1.61
N GLN A 75 -11.81 -6.30 1.08
CA GLN A 75 -12.03 -7.71 0.78
C GLN A 75 -11.21 -8.59 1.72
N ARG A 76 -11.84 -9.64 2.23
CA ARG A 76 -11.16 -10.67 3.05
C ARG A 76 -10.22 -10.05 4.09
N LEU A 77 -10.72 -9.09 4.86
CA LEU A 77 -9.94 -8.32 5.84
C LEU A 77 -9.17 -9.19 6.85
N PRO A 78 -9.72 -10.31 7.36
CA PRO A 78 -8.95 -11.21 8.21
C PRO A 78 -7.73 -11.80 7.51
N GLU A 79 -7.86 -12.23 6.25
CA GLU A 79 -6.72 -12.70 5.44
C GLU A 79 -5.72 -11.58 5.19
N ALA A 80 -6.19 -10.39 4.82
CA ALA A 80 -5.34 -9.21 4.63
C ALA A 80 -4.47 -8.94 5.86
N LYS A 81 -5.07 -8.96 7.04
CA LYS A 81 -4.35 -8.76 8.31
C LYS A 81 -3.30 -9.84 8.56
N GLN A 82 -3.60 -11.11 8.27
CA GLN A 82 -2.63 -12.19 8.42
C GLN A 82 -1.43 -12.05 7.47
N LEU A 83 -1.68 -11.68 6.21
CA LEU A 83 -0.63 -11.41 5.24
C LEU A 83 0.29 -10.27 5.68
N ILE A 84 -0.27 -9.16 6.15
CA ILE A 84 0.50 -8.00 6.63
C ILE A 84 1.28 -8.36 7.91
N LYS A 85 0.70 -9.11 8.84
CA LYS A 85 1.42 -9.61 10.02
C LYS A 85 2.59 -10.49 9.62
N ARG A 86 2.40 -11.38 8.65
CA ARG A 86 3.49 -12.21 8.14
C ARG A 86 4.60 -11.37 7.51
N ALA A 87 4.25 -10.31 6.77
CA ALA A 87 5.23 -9.38 6.24
C ALA A 87 6.04 -8.68 7.36
N LEU A 88 5.40 -8.27 8.46
CA LEU A 88 6.09 -7.69 9.61
C LEU A 88 7.01 -8.67 10.35
N GLU A 89 6.66 -9.94 10.42
CA GLU A 89 7.55 -10.98 10.95
C GLU A 89 8.81 -11.13 10.10
N LEU A 90 8.66 -11.03 8.77
CA LEU A 90 9.75 -11.14 7.80
C LEU A 90 10.62 -9.87 7.72
N ALA A 91 10.01 -8.71 7.92
CA ALA A 91 10.69 -7.40 7.92
C ALA A 91 10.27 -6.57 9.14
N PRO A 92 10.76 -6.90 10.34
CA PRO A 92 10.39 -6.20 11.57
C PRO A 92 10.76 -4.71 11.51
N GLY A 93 9.83 -3.86 11.94
CA GLY A 93 10.06 -2.42 12.01
C GLY A 93 9.98 -1.67 10.68
N ASP A 94 9.63 -2.33 9.58
CA ASP A 94 9.42 -1.64 8.31
C ASP A 94 8.23 -0.67 8.42
N PRO A 95 8.44 0.65 8.22
CA PRO A 95 7.39 1.65 8.43
C PRO A 95 6.26 1.54 7.42
N PHE A 96 6.52 1.09 6.19
CA PHE A 96 5.48 0.94 5.16
C PHE A 96 4.62 -0.29 5.40
N ILE A 97 5.18 -1.38 5.91
CA ILE A 97 4.41 -2.57 6.32
C ILE A 97 3.61 -2.25 7.59
N THR A 98 4.19 -1.48 8.51
CA THR A 98 3.48 -0.97 9.70
C THR A 98 2.31 -0.07 9.30
N ASP A 99 2.48 0.79 8.30
CA ASP A 99 1.40 1.58 7.70
C ASP A 99 0.27 0.70 7.17
N SER A 100 0.61 -0.36 6.43
CA SER A 100 -0.38 -1.33 5.94
C SER A 100 -1.15 -2.01 7.07
N LEU A 101 -0.50 -2.30 8.21
CA LEU A 101 -1.17 -2.83 9.39
C LEU A 101 -2.18 -1.83 9.95
N GLY A 102 -1.79 -0.58 10.08
CA GLY A 102 -2.71 0.48 10.50
C GLY A 102 -3.89 0.64 9.55
N TRP A 103 -3.64 0.53 8.25
CA TRP A 103 -4.69 0.63 7.24
C TRP A 103 -5.71 -0.52 7.33
N VAL A 104 -5.26 -1.77 7.49
CA VAL A 104 -6.19 -2.90 7.67
C VAL A 104 -6.98 -2.80 8.97
N GLU A 105 -6.38 -2.32 10.06
CA GLU A 105 -7.12 -2.06 11.32
C GLU A 105 -8.23 -1.02 11.10
N TYR A 106 -7.94 0.04 10.37
CA TYR A 106 -8.94 1.03 10.00
C TYR A 106 -10.08 0.43 9.18
N ARG A 107 -9.76 -0.36 8.16
CA ARG A 107 -10.75 -1.04 7.32
C ARG A 107 -11.62 -2.03 8.10
N MET A 108 -11.10 -2.59 9.20
CA MET A 108 -11.84 -3.45 10.14
C MET A 108 -12.67 -2.67 11.17
N GLY A 109 -12.57 -1.34 11.19
CA GLY A 109 -13.27 -0.48 12.13
C GLY A 109 -12.54 -0.21 13.44
N ASN A 110 -11.30 -0.67 13.59
CA ASN A 110 -10.47 -0.51 14.78
C ASN A 110 -9.73 0.84 14.75
N HIS A 111 -10.45 1.97 14.80
CA HIS A 111 -9.86 3.31 14.60
C HIS A 111 -8.77 3.64 15.62
N ALA A 112 -8.98 3.37 16.90
CA ALA A 112 -7.99 3.66 17.95
C ALA A 112 -6.67 2.90 17.72
N GLU A 113 -6.74 1.62 17.37
CA GLU A 113 -5.55 0.82 17.06
C GLU A 113 -4.89 1.28 15.76
N ALA A 114 -5.68 1.59 14.73
CA ALA A 114 -5.18 2.14 13.47
C ALA A 114 -4.39 3.42 13.70
N ILE A 115 -4.93 4.37 14.47
CA ILE A 115 -4.26 5.63 14.81
C ILE A 115 -2.95 5.36 15.56
N ARG A 116 -2.97 4.47 16.55
CA ARG A 116 -1.77 4.11 17.33
C ARG A 116 -0.65 3.58 16.43
N VAL A 117 -0.99 2.64 15.55
CA VAL A 117 -0.04 1.99 14.64
C VAL A 117 0.49 2.98 13.60
N LEU A 118 -0.40 3.75 12.97
CA LEU A 118 -0.03 4.74 11.94
C LEU A 118 0.81 5.89 12.50
N ARG A 119 0.53 6.37 13.71
CA ARG A 119 1.39 7.35 14.38
C ARG A 119 2.80 6.80 14.58
N GLY A 120 2.93 5.56 15.02
CA GLY A 120 4.23 4.90 15.17
C GLY A 120 5.00 4.83 13.85
N ALA A 121 4.33 4.44 12.77
CA ALA A 121 4.92 4.41 11.44
C ALA A 121 5.36 5.81 10.97
N TYR A 122 4.50 6.82 11.15
CA TYR A 122 4.79 8.20 10.75
C TYR A 122 5.94 8.83 11.55
N VAL A 123 6.02 8.58 12.84
CA VAL A 123 7.14 9.05 13.68
C VAL A 123 8.45 8.39 13.24
N SER A 124 8.41 7.10 12.93
CA SER A 124 9.58 6.35 12.43
C SER A 124 10.03 6.84 11.05
N ARG A 125 9.07 7.14 10.19
CA ARG A 125 9.31 7.66 8.84
C ARG A 125 8.21 8.66 8.44
N PRO A 126 8.48 9.94 8.50
CA PRO A 126 7.54 10.98 8.07
C PRO A 126 7.40 11.00 6.54
N ASP A 127 6.64 10.07 6.02
CA ASP A 127 6.39 9.88 4.59
C ASP A 127 5.00 10.39 4.20
N PRO A 128 4.81 11.03 3.03
CA PRO A 128 3.52 11.56 2.60
C PRO A 128 2.41 10.52 2.45
N GLU A 129 2.73 9.27 2.08
CA GLU A 129 1.74 8.21 1.96
C GLU A 129 1.27 7.74 3.34
N ILE A 130 2.19 7.58 4.29
CA ILE A 130 1.86 7.26 5.69
C ILE A 130 1.03 8.40 6.30
N ALA A 131 1.38 9.65 6.02
CA ALA A 131 0.61 10.81 6.43
C ALA A 131 -0.81 10.84 5.84
N ALA A 132 -0.95 10.44 4.57
CA ALA A 132 -2.26 10.35 3.93
C ALA A 132 -3.18 9.37 4.68
N HIS A 133 -2.69 8.20 5.01
CA HIS A 133 -3.44 7.20 5.77
C HIS A 133 -3.73 7.64 7.20
N LEU A 134 -2.72 8.12 7.94
CA LEU A 134 -2.91 8.60 9.32
C LEU A 134 -3.95 9.73 9.36
N GLY A 135 -3.82 10.69 8.47
CA GLY A 135 -4.76 11.81 8.41
C GLY A 135 -6.19 11.37 8.07
N GLU A 136 -6.35 10.39 7.16
CA GLU A 136 -7.68 9.85 6.82
C GLU A 136 -8.34 9.15 8.03
N VAL A 137 -7.59 8.36 8.77
CA VAL A 137 -8.12 7.69 9.97
C VAL A 137 -8.48 8.70 11.05
N LEU A 138 -7.61 9.69 11.31
CA LEU A 138 -7.89 10.78 12.24
C LEU A 138 -9.14 11.58 11.82
N TRP A 139 -9.28 11.86 10.54
CA TRP A 139 -10.45 12.56 9.99
C TRP A 139 -11.74 11.77 10.21
N ALA A 140 -11.72 10.47 9.94
CA ALA A 140 -12.85 9.57 10.15
C ALA A 140 -13.21 9.41 11.63
N ASP A 141 -12.21 9.49 12.52
CA ASP A 141 -12.38 9.43 13.98
C ASP A 141 -12.81 10.78 14.59
N GLY A 142 -12.98 11.83 13.78
CA GLY A 142 -13.38 13.17 14.22
C GLY A 142 -12.25 14.06 14.70
N GLN A 143 -11.01 13.61 14.71
CA GLN A 143 -9.81 14.38 15.09
C GLN A 143 -9.31 15.25 13.92
N ARG A 144 -10.18 16.12 13.42
CA ARG A 144 -9.98 16.86 12.15
C ARG A 144 -8.83 17.86 12.18
N ASP A 145 -8.60 18.50 13.29
CA ASP A 145 -7.52 19.49 13.44
C ASP A 145 -6.15 18.80 13.37
N GLU A 146 -6.02 17.62 13.98
CA GLU A 146 -4.80 16.84 13.91
C GLU A 146 -4.59 16.27 12.50
N ALA A 147 -5.64 15.77 11.85
CA ALA A 147 -5.59 15.31 10.48
C ALA A 147 -5.06 16.41 9.54
N ARG A 148 -5.59 17.63 9.64
CA ARG A 148 -5.14 18.78 8.85
C ARG A 148 -3.66 19.10 9.09
N ARG A 149 -3.20 19.05 10.34
CA ARG A 149 -1.79 19.28 10.67
C ARG A 149 -0.87 18.25 10.02
N VAL A 150 -1.20 16.98 10.13
CA VAL A 150 -0.44 15.88 9.53
C VAL A 150 -0.35 16.03 8.01
N TRP A 151 -1.46 16.30 7.36
CA TRP A 151 -1.50 16.51 5.91
C TRP A 151 -0.77 17.78 5.45
N ALA A 152 -0.90 18.89 6.18
CA ALA A 152 -0.20 20.13 5.87
C ALA A 152 1.32 19.96 5.98
N GLU A 153 1.80 19.25 7.01
CA GLU A 153 3.21 18.93 7.16
C GLU A 153 3.71 18.07 6.00
N ALA A 154 2.97 17.01 5.64
CA ALA A 154 3.31 16.15 4.51
C ALA A 154 3.32 16.91 3.18
N ARG A 155 2.33 17.77 2.94
CA ARG A 155 2.26 18.64 1.74
C ARG A 155 3.44 19.62 1.66
N SER A 156 3.91 20.12 2.77
CA SER A 156 5.09 21.01 2.80
C SER A 156 6.37 20.29 2.38
N ARG A 157 6.45 18.97 2.58
CA ARG A 157 7.59 18.15 2.19
C ARG A 157 7.52 17.66 0.74
N ASP A 158 6.32 17.25 0.30
CA ASP A 158 6.06 16.76 -1.05
C ASP A 158 4.63 17.10 -1.49
N ALA A 159 4.47 18.29 -2.06
CA ALA A 159 3.18 18.77 -2.58
C ALA A 159 2.69 17.95 -3.80
N GLY A 160 3.58 17.24 -4.47
CA GLY A 160 3.29 16.44 -5.67
C GLY A 160 2.91 15.00 -5.40
N ASN A 161 2.93 14.55 -4.14
CA ASN A 161 2.60 13.17 -3.81
C ASN A 161 1.17 12.82 -4.22
N ASP A 162 1.03 11.82 -5.09
CA ASP A 162 -0.25 11.43 -5.68
C ASP A 162 -1.22 10.86 -4.63
N VAL A 163 -0.75 10.02 -3.71
CA VAL A 163 -1.60 9.41 -2.67
C VAL A 163 -2.19 10.47 -1.75
N LEU A 164 -1.37 11.44 -1.31
CA LEU A 164 -1.83 12.55 -0.49
C LEU A 164 -2.87 13.41 -1.23
N ARG A 165 -2.58 13.77 -2.49
CA ARG A 165 -3.48 14.58 -3.32
C ARG A 165 -4.82 13.88 -3.56
N GLU A 166 -4.80 12.59 -3.90
CA GLU A 166 -6.00 11.79 -4.11
C GLU A 166 -6.84 11.65 -2.83
N THR A 167 -6.19 11.47 -1.69
CA THR A 167 -6.85 11.40 -0.39
C THR A 167 -7.57 12.70 -0.06
N LEU A 168 -6.88 13.85 -0.19
CA LEU A 168 -7.48 15.17 0.06
C LEU A 168 -8.64 15.48 -0.89
N ALA A 169 -8.49 15.15 -2.17
CA ALA A 169 -9.53 15.37 -3.17
C ALA A 169 -10.78 14.51 -2.88
N ARG A 170 -10.59 13.23 -2.56
CA ARG A 170 -11.67 12.29 -2.24
C ARG A 170 -12.44 12.70 -0.99
N LEU A 171 -11.73 13.20 0.02
CA LEU A 171 -12.32 13.66 1.29
C LEU A 171 -12.82 15.11 1.20
N ARG A 172 -12.59 15.81 0.08
CA ARG A 172 -12.94 17.22 -0.14
C ARG A 172 -12.36 18.14 0.93
N VAL A 173 -11.07 17.94 1.22
CA VAL A 173 -10.34 18.75 2.22
C VAL A 173 -9.43 19.74 1.51
N ASP A 174 -9.62 21.00 1.82
CA ASP A 174 -8.69 22.09 1.51
C ASP A 174 -7.81 22.38 2.74
N LEU A 175 -6.48 22.46 2.51
CA LEU A 175 -5.46 22.72 3.54
C LEU A 175 -4.90 24.12 3.43
#